data_6d7f937cef496f855832f4fef8f6fa3c
#
_entry.id   6d7f937cef496f855832f4fef8f6fa3c
#
_cell.length_a   1.000
_cell.length_b   1.000
_cell.length_c   1.000
_cell.angle_alpha   90.00
_cell.angle_beta   90.00
_cell.angle_gamma   90.00
#
_symmetry.space_group_name_H-M   'P 1'
#
loop_
_entity.id
_entity.type
_entity.pdbx_description
1 polymer ?
#
loop_
_entity_poly.entity_id
_entity_poly.type
_entity_poly.pdbx_seq_one_letter_code
_entity_poly.pdbx_strand_id
1 'polypeptide(L)'
;MISRRTFTGLLAAAAMIPTAGFAADMPAPFDNAGDVKIALVRYLSTGDFFQAYLSGVEKQADAIGVDLRVFDSRQDAALQADMVDQAIALGVDGIIIQHGLTESMREAAQRAVDAGIKVVAFDVDVENAAIPQVEQSDRDLARLALEAALEDNGNEFVAGYVYVPGIAPLDRRDETWVGVKAANPGINEVAMFGTLDNPIANSVANQARAVLSANPNITVMFAPYDEFAKGVKIAVDEAGMTDQVSIYSADVSTADIAMMREPGSSWKATAATNPAVVGEVSVRTLAMLLAGEDPGASVIVPPTLITQAMLNELDIKNMEELGAKLPAFAHADVATPEWMPLPAR
;
A
#
# COMPACT_ATOMS: atom_id res chain seq x y z
N MET A 1 18.50 -69.78 -47.67
CA MET A 1 17.55 -69.87 -46.57
C MET A 1 18.06 -69.02 -45.42
N ILE A 2 17.52 -67.82 -45.27
CA ILE A 2 17.92 -66.89 -44.20
C ILE A 2 16.67 -66.53 -43.44
N SER A 3 16.64 -66.93 -42.17
CA SER A 3 15.51 -66.71 -41.25
C SER A 3 15.51 -65.28 -40.73
N ARG A 4 14.37 -64.58 -40.90
CA ARG A 4 14.10 -63.28 -40.28
C ARG A 4 13.58 -63.50 -38.85
N ARG A 5 14.33 -63.01 -37.86
CA ARG A 5 13.85 -62.85 -36.46
C ARG A 5 13.27 -61.47 -36.28
N THR A 6 11.97 -61.43 -36.04
CA THR A 6 11.25 -60.25 -35.63
C THR A 6 11.51 -59.94 -34.16
N PHE A 7 12.05 -58.75 -33.87
CA PHE A 7 12.17 -58.20 -32.52
C PHE A 7 10.94 -57.36 -32.22
N THR A 8 10.11 -57.81 -31.30
CA THR A 8 8.96 -57.06 -30.78
C THR A 8 9.44 -56.24 -29.58
N GLY A 9 9.61 -54.95 -29.76
CA GLY A 9 9.92 -54.03 -28.67
C GLY A 9 8.62 -53.67 -27.92
N LEU A 10 8.55 -53.97 -26.63
CA LEU A 10 7.52 -53.46 -25.71
C LEU A 10 7.84 -52.01 -25.39
N LEU A 11 7.03 -51.06 -25.86
CA LEU A 11 7.00 -49.70 -25.34
C LEU A 11 6.22 -49.73 -24.02
N ALA A 12 6.90 -49.53 -22.91
CA ALA A 12 6.26 -49.22 -21.64
C ALA A 12 5.87 -47.73 -21.64
N ALA A 13 4.57 -47.45 -21.82
CA ALA A 13 4.01 -46.13 -21.61
C ALA A 13 3.95 -45.84 -20.10
N ALA A 14 4.87 -45.00 -19.62
CA ALA A 14 4.79 -44.45 -18.27
C ALA A 14 3.56 -43.47 -18.25
N ALA A 15 2.48 -43.92 -17.63
CA ALA A 15 1.37 -43.06 -17.31
C ALA A 15 1.85 -42.02 -16.26
N MET A 16 2.03 -40.78 -16.67
CA MET A 16 2.14 -39.66 -15.74
C MET A 16 0.75 -39.52 -15.10
N ILE A 17 0.63 -39.94 -13.86
CA ILE A 17 -0.49 -39.60 -12.99
C ILE A 17 -0.31 -38.10 -12.66
N PRO A 18 -1.22 -37.21 -13.06
CA PRO A 18 -1.17 -35.85 -12.54
C PRO A 18 -1.39 -35.96 -11.03
N THR A 19 -0.41 -35.53 -10.24
CA THR A 19 -0.64 -35.23 -8.84
C THR A 19 -1.64 -34.08 -8.82
N ALA A 20 -2.93 -34.39 -8.63
CA ALA A 20 -3.90 -33.42 -8.22
C ALA A 20 -3.35 -32.86 -6.88
N GLY A 21 -2.82 -31.64 -6.91
CA GLY A 21 -2.61 -30.88 -5.69
C GLY A 21 -3.97 -30.82 -5.02
N PHE A 22 -4.08 -31.31 -3.80
CA PHE A 22 -5.25 -31.09 -2.97
C PHE A 22 -5.34 -29.58 -2.78
N ALA A 23 -6.23 -28.90 -3.52
CA ALA A 23 -6.76 -27.63 -3.07
C ALA A 23 -7.42 -27.97 -1.73
N ALA A 24 -6.96 -27.38 -0.64
CA ALA A 24 -7.64 -27.49 0.63
C ALA A 24 -9.09 -27.05 0.39
N ASP A 25 -10.06 -27.83 0.85
CA ASP A 25 -11.46 -27.44 0.73
C ASP A 25 -11.64 -26.10 1.46
N MET A 26 -12.07 -25.07 0.75
CA MET A 26 -12.32 -23.76 1.36
C MET A 26 -13.45 -23.90 2.39
N PRO A 27 -13.31 -23.28 3.57
CA PRO A 27 -14.37 -23.32 4.61
C PRO A 27 -15.59 -22.54 4.14
N ALA A 28 -16.76 -22.84 4.72
CA ALA A 28 -17.92 -21.98 4.55
C ALA A 28 -17.60 -20.56 5.03
N PRO A 29 -18.07 -19.52 4.34
CA PRO A 29 -19.00 -19.52 3.22
C PRO A 29 -18.36 -19.60 1.83
N PHE A 30 -17.06 -19.91 1.71
CA PHE A 30 -16.30 -19.91 0.44
C PHE A 30 -16.35 -21.25 -0.32
N ASP A 31 -17.08 -22.22 0.17
CA ASP A 31 -17.25 -23.55 -0.45
C ASP A 31 -17.98 -23.51 -1.80
N ASN A 32 -18.65 -22.39 -2.13
CA ASN A 32 -19.26 -22.14 -3.42
C ASN A 32 -18.85 -20.77 -3.99
N ALA A 33 -18.21 -20.78 -5.15
CA ALA A 33 -17.79 -19.54 -5.80
C ALA A 33 -18.97 -18.62 -6.11
N GLY A 34 -18.86 -17.34 -5.77
CA GLY A 34 -19.83 -16.29 -6.05
C GLY A 34 -20.98 -16.15 -5.05
N ASP A 35 -21.07 -17.02 -4.04
CA ASP A 35 -22.10 -16.90 -3.00
C ASP A 35 -21.76 -15.74 -2.04
N VAL A 36 -20.46 -15.47 -1.80
CA VAL A 36 -19.98 -14.38 -0.95
C VAL A 36 -19.86 -13.08 -1.72
N LYS A 37 -20.45 -12.02 -1.18
CA LYS A 37 -20.39 -10.65 -1.73
C LYS A 37 -19.64 -9.74 -0.79
N ILE A 38 -18.64 -9.02 -1.30
CA ILE A 38 -17.90 -8.03 -0.53
C ILE A 38 -17.94 -6.67 -1.21
N ALA A 39 -17.84 -5.61 -0.41
CA ALA A 39 -17.71 -4.25 -0.90
C ALA A 39 -16.36 -3.66 -0.51
N LEU A 40 -15.72 -2.96 -1.44
CA LEU A 40 -14.62 -2.04 -1.19
C LEU A 40 -15.14 -0.61 -1.29
N VAL A 41 -15.15 0.12 -0.17
CA VAL A 41 -15.59 1.52 -0.12
C VAL A 41 -14.38 2.42 0.04
N ARG A 42 -14.05 3.16 -1.03
CA ARG A 42 -12.81 3.92 -1.18
C ARG A 42 -13.01 5.40 -0.93
N TYR A 43 -12.13 6.00 -0.12
CA TYR A 43 -12.01 7.46 0.00
C TYR A 43 -11.05 8.03 -1.02
N LEU A 44 -9.84 7.45 -1.12
CA LEU A 44 -8.80 7.81 -2.08
C LEU A 44 -8.74 6.78 -3.21
N SER A 45 -8.74 7.25 -4.46
CA SER A 45 -8.77 6.39 -5.64
C SER A 45 -7.82 6.81 -6.75
N THR A 46 -7.19 7.98 -6.64
CA THR A 46 -6.25 8.53 -7.61
C THR A 46 -4.81 8.33 -7.14
N GLY A 47 -3.87 8.28 -8.09
CA GLY A 47 -2.46 7.96 -7.83
C GLY A 47 -2.14 6.48 -8.00
N ASP A 48 -0.85 6.20 -8.21
CA ASP A 48 -0.36 4.87 -8.58
C ASP A 48 -0.56 3.86 -7.45
N PHE A 49 -0.37 4.29 -6.18
CA PHE A 49 -0.61 3.46 -5.00
C PHE A 49 -2.03 2.87 -5.00
N PHE A 50 -3.06 3.73 -5.19
CA PHE A 50 -4.45 3.31 -5.10
C PHE A 50 -4.92 2.47 -6.29
N GLN A 51 -4.29 2.61 -7.46
CA GLN A 51 -4.53 1.72 -8.60
C GLN A 51 -3.93 0.34 -8.36
N ALA A 52 -2.71 0.27 -7.83
CA ALA A 52 -2.07 -0.99 -7.48
C ALA A 52 -2.79 -1.70 -6.33
N TYR A 53 -3.23 -0.96 -5.30
CA TYR A 53 -4.05 -1.48 -4.21
C TYR A 53 -5.34 -2.13 -4.73
N LEU A 54 -6.09 -1.43 -5.59
CA LEU A 54 -7.31 -1.97 -6.20
C LEU A 54 -7.02 -3.26 -6.98
N SER A 55 -5.96 -3.27 -7.78
CA SER A 55 -5.57 -4.47 -8.53
C SER A 55 -5.29 -5.67 -7.60
N GLY A 56 -4.69 -5.43 -6.43
CA GLY A 56 -4.47 -6.47 -5.43
C GLY A 56 -5.77 -6.98 -4.81
N VAL A 57 -6.69 -6.07 -4.48
CA VAL A 57 -8.03 -6.41 -3.98
C VAL A 57 -8.78 -7.28 -4.99
N GLU A 58 -8.80 -6.87 -6.26
CA GLU A 58 -9.47 -7.61 -7.36
C GLU A 58 -8.88 -9.01 -7.53
N LYS A 59 -7.55 -9.12 -7.60
CA LYS A 59 -6.86 -10.41 -7.77
C LYS A 59 -7.13 -11.38 -6.63
N GLN A 60 -7.12 -10.91 -5.38
CA GLN A 60 -7.38 -11.77 -4.24
C GLN A 60 -8.86 -12.15 -4.15
N ALA A 61 -9.77 -11.21 -4.48
CA ALA A 61 -11.20 -11.49 -4.56
C ALA A 61 -11.51 -12.56 -5.61
N ASP A 62 -10.89 -12.45 -6.80
CA ASP A 62 -11.01 -13.45 -7.87
C ASP A 62 -10.44 -14.80 -7.43
N ALA A 63 -9.29 -14.81 -6.74
CA ALA A 63 -8.65 -16.06 -6.30
C ALA A 63 -9.53 -16.87 -5.32
N ILE A 64 -10.29 -16.18 -4.44
CA ILE A 64 -11.21 -16.82 -3.50
C ILE A 64 -12.66 -16.91 -4.03
N GLY A 65 -12.92 -16.41 -5.25
CA GLY A 65 -14.23 -16.56 -5.93
C GLY A 65 -15.36 -15.73 -5.34
N VAL A 66 -15.09 -14.53 -4.79
CA VAL A 66 -16.12 -13.64 -4.23
C VAL A 66 -16.60 -12.59 -5.24
N ASP A 67 -17.86 -12.15 -5.12
CA ASP A 67 -18.43 -11.03 -5.90
C ASP A 67 -18.00 -9.70 -5.25
N LEU A 68 -17.04 -9.02 -5.85
CA LEU A 68 -16.52 -7.73 -5.39
C LEU A 68 -17.32 -6.57 -5.98
N ARG A 69 -17.76 -5.66 -5.10
CA ARG A 69 -18.35 -4.36 -5.46
C ARG A 69 -17.44 -3.23 -5.03
N VAL A 70 -17.08 -2.35 -5.95
CA VAL A 70 -16.19 -1.20 -5.69
C VAL A 70 -16.99 0.08 -5.72
N PHE A 71 -16.87 0.85 -4.64
CA PHE A 71 -17.45 2.19 -4.48
C PHE A 71 -16.34 3.21 -4.34
N ASP A 72 -16.45 4.33 -5.01
CA ASP A 72 -15.45 5.40 -5.03
C ASP A 72 -16.08 6.74 -4.67
N SER A 73 -15.81 7.24 -3.47
CA SER A 73 -16.35 8.51 -2.97
C SER A 73 -15.60 9.74 -3.47
N ARG A 74 -14.47 9.58 -4.14
CA ARG A 74 -13.69 10.69 -4.72
C ARG A 74 -13.35 11.78 -3.70
N GLN A 75 -12.91 11.37 -2.52
CA GLN A 75 -12.56 12.24 -1.39
C GLN A 75 -13.76 13.02 -0.77
N ASP A 76 -14.98 12.57 -1.03
CA ASP A 76 -16.17 13.09 -0.36
C ASP A 76 -16.53 12.16 0.82
N ALA A 77 -16.36 12.67 2.05
CA ALA A 77 -16.56 11.90 3.27
C ALA A 77 -18.05 11.56 3.52
N ALA A 78 -18.96 12.45 3.13
CA ALA A 78 -20.40 12.20 3.25
C ALA A 78 -20.83 11.12 2.24
N LEU A 79 -20.35 11.22 1.00
CA LEU A 79 -20.59 10.22 -0.03
C LEU A 79 -19.98 8.86 0.34
N GLN A 80 -18.82 8.84 1.01
CA GLN A 80 -18.24 7.58 1.49
C GLN A 80 -19.15 6.89 2.52
N ALA A 81 -19.70 7.65 3.47
CA ALA A 81 -20.65 7.12 4.45
C ALA A 81 -21.93 6.59 3.78
N ASP A 82 -22.48 7.33 2.80
CA ASP A 82 -23.62 6.89 2.01
C ASP A 82 -23.33 5.59 1.22
N MET A 83 -22.09 5.41 0.74
CA MET A 83 -21.69 4.21 0.02
C MET A 83 -21.59 2.99 0.96
N VAL A 84 -21.19 3.18 2.22
CA VAL A 84 -21.31 2.11 3.24
C VAL A 84 -22.77 1.71 3.41
N ASP A 85 -23.69 2.67 3.53
CA ASP A 85 -25.13 2.40 3.65
C ASP A 85 -25.69 1.71 2.38
N GLN A 86 -25.21 2.07 1.20
CA GLN A 86 -25.55 1.37 -0.05
C GLN A 86 -25.06 -0.09 -0.04
N ALA A 87 -23.83 -0.34 0.42
CA ALA A 87 -23.30 -1.70 0.55
C ALA A 87 -24.16 -2.53 1.54
N ILE A 88 -24.56 -1.95 2.67
CA ILE A 88 -25.50 -2.57 3.63
C ILE A 88 -26.82 -2.92 2.92
N ALA A 89 -27.40 -1.98 2.18
CA ALA A 89 -28.67 -2.18 1.48
C ALA A 89 -28.59 -3.24 0.37
N LEU A 90 -27.43 -3.45 -0.25
CA LEU A 90 -27.16 -4.50 -1.23
C LEU A 90 -27.02 -5.89 -0.58
N GLY A 91 -26.94 -5.97 0.76
CA GLY A 91 -26.80 -7.23 1.48
C GLY A 91 -25.47 -7.91 1.20
N VAL A 92 -24.37 -7.15 1.24
CA VAL A 92 -23.02 -7.73 1.18
C VAL A 92 -22.69 -8.44 2.49
N ASP A 93 -21.85 -9.46 2.43
CA ASP A 93 -21.40 -10.22 3.60
C ASP A 93 -20.25 -9.50 4.34
N GLY A 94 -19.46 -8.71 3.61
CA GLY A 94 -18.34 -7.98 4.16
C GLY A 94 -18.04 -6.65 3.47
N ILE A 95 -17.43 -5.72 4.21
CA ILE A 95 -17.03 -4.40 3.74
C ILE A 95 -15.57 -4.13 4.11
N ILE A 96 -14.77 -3.68 3.14
CA ILE A 96 -13.46 -3.07 3.34
C ILE A 96 -13.65 -1.55 3.24
N ILE A 97 -13.40 -0.82 4.33
CA ILE A 97 -13.36 0.64 4.35
C ILE A 97 -11.92 1.07 4.12
N GLN A 98 -11.69 1.75 2.99
CA GLN A 98 -10.33 2.13 2.58
C GLN A 98 -10.15 3.64 2.72
N HIS A 99 -9.30 4.05 3.68
CA HIS A 99 -9.08 5.45 4.07
C HIS A 99 -10.39 6.15 4.48
N GLY A 100 -10.32 7.42 4.73
CA GLY A 100 -11.46 8.24 5.12
C GLY A 100 -11.18 9.06 6.37
N LEU A 101 -12.16 9.85 6.76
CA LEU A 101 -12.09 10.62 7.99
C LEU A 101 -12.70 9.81 9.14
N THR A 102 -12.00 9.70 10.25
CA THR A 102 -12.46 8.99 11.46
C THR A 102 -13.88 9.39 11.85
N GLU A 103 -14.16 10.68 11.88
CA GLU A 103 -15.47 11.22 12.30
C GLU A 103 -16.63 10.67 11.46
N SER A 104 -16.47 10.59 10.14
CA SER A 104 -17.51 10.08 9.23
C SER A 104 -17.59 8.57 9.19
N MET A 105 -16.45 7.88 9.30
CA MET A 105 -16.37 6.42 9.16
C MET A 105 -16.73 5.66 10.43
N ARG A 106 -16.54 6.24 11.61
CA ARG A 106 -16.91 5.64 12.88
C ARG A 106 -18.39 5.19 12.91
N GLU A 107 -19.30 6.10 12.59
CA GLU A 107 -20.74 5.80 12.61
C GLU A 107 -21.14 4.88 11.43
N ALA A 108 -20.55 5.09 10.25
CA ALA A 108 -20.84 4.25 9.09
C ALA A 108 -20.38 2.78 9.31
N ALA A 109 -19.19 2.58 9.85
CA ALA A 109 -18.68 1.25 10.20
C ALA A 109 -19.53 0.58 11.28
N GLN A 110 -19.98 1.34 12.29
CA GLN A 110 -20.87 0.79 13.33
C GLN A 110 -22.20 0.33 12.75
N ARG A 111 -22.81 1.11 11.82
CA ARG A 111 -24.06 0.67 11.15
C ARG A 111 -23.88 -0.64 10.37
N ALA A 112 -22.73 -0.84 9.72
CA ALA A 112 -22.44 -2.09 9.03
C ALA A 112 -22.33 -3.27 10.01
N VAL A 113 -21.65 -3.07 11.13
CA VAL A 113 -21.55 -4.10 12.21
C VAL A 113 -22.92 -4.42 12.79
N ASP A 114 -23.75 -3.40 13.08
CA ASP A 114 -25.12 -3.58 13.60
C ASP A 114 -26.03 -4.33 12.63
N ALA A 115 -25.77 -4.20 11.33
CA ALA A 115 -26.44 -4.99 10.28
C ALA A 115 -25.91 -6.44 10.15
N GLY A 116 -24.92 -6.83 10.96
CA GLY A 116 -24.31 -8.16 10.94
C GLY A 116 -23.24 -8.37 9.88
N ILE A 117 -22.83 -7.31 9.19
CA ILE A 117 -21.81 -7.34 8.12
C ILE A 117 -20.41 -7.35 8.74
N LYS A 118 -19.50 -8.15 8.22
CA LYS A 118 -18.10 -8.14 8.64
C LYS A 118 -17.39 -6.92 8.04
N VAL A 119 -16.62 -6.21 8.85
CA VAL A 119 -15.92 -4.98 8.44
C VAL A 119 -14.43 -5.12 8.69
N VAL A 120 -13.63 -4.65 7.74
CA VAL A 120 -12.18 -4.43 7.86
C VAL A 120 -11.92 -2.97 7.52
N ALA A 121 -11.09 -2.29 8.29
CA ALA A 121 -10.63 -0.95 8.00
C ALA A 121 -9.19 -1.00 7.45
N PHE A 122 -8.91 -0.26 6.39
CA PHE A 122 -7.57 -0.05 5.87
C PHE A 122 -7.21 1.43 5.95
N ASP A 123 -6.21 1.75 6.76
CA ASP A 123 -5.69 3.11 6.96
C ASP A 123 -6.75 4.17 7.30
N VAL A 124 -7.76 3.77 8.08
CA VAL A 124 -8.74 4.67 8.68
C VAL A 124 -9.10 4.18 10.08
N ASP A 125 -8.95 5.04 11.08
CA ASP A 125 -9.39 4.71 12.42
C ASP A 125 -10.91 4.88 12.54
N VAL A 126 -11.61 3.77 12.71
CA VAL A 126 -13.07 3.76 12.89
C VAL A 126 -13.49 3.73 14.37
N GLU A 127 -12.55 3.87 15.30
CA GLU A 127 -12.75 3.87 16.76
C GLU A 127 -13.59 2.68 17.25
N ASN A 128 -13.45 1.51 16.64
CA ASN A 128 -14.14 0.29 17.01
C ASN A 128 -13.15 -0.88 17.05
N ALA A 129 -12.78 -1.31 18.26
CA ALA A 129 -11.81 -2.37 18.50
C ALA A 129 -12.23 -3.76 17.97
N ALA A 130 -13.51 -3.95 17.62
CA ALA A 130 -14.00 -5.19 17.02
C ALA A 130 -13.76 -5.25 15.50
N ILE A 131 -13.33 -4.15 14.88
CA ILE A 131 -13.03 -4.06 13.46
C ILE A 131 -11.51 -4.16 13.28
N PRO A 132 -10.98 -5.22 12.65
CA PRO A 132 -9.57 -5.32 12.33
C PRO A 132 -9.07 -4.15 11.48
N GLN A 133 -7.91 -3.63 11.87
CA GLN A 133 -7.20 -2.60 11.14
C GLN A 133 -6.09 -3.22 10.31
N VAL A 134 -6.15 -3.08 8.99
CA VAL A 134 -5.02 -3.34 8.10
C VAL A 134 -4.24 -2.05 7.94
N GLU A 135 -2.93 -2.09 8.05
CA GLU A 135 -2.06 -0.93 7.92
C GLU A 135 -0.67 -1.29 7.38
N GLN A 136 0.02 -0.29 6.86
CA GLN A 136 1.35 -0.44 6.26
C GLN A 136 2.49 -0.29 7.27
N SER A 137 2.24 -0.30 8.59
CA SER A 137 3.20 0.14 9.60
C SER A 137 3.70 1.57 9.33
N ASP A 138 2.79 2.54 9.31
CA ASP A 138 3.08 3.93 8.95
C ASP A 138 4.22 4.55 9.76
N ARG A 139 4.30 4.21 11.05
CA ARG A 139 5.41 4.65 11.90
C ARG A 139 6.76 4.10 11.44
N ASP A 140 6.80 2.84 10.98
CA ASP A 140 8.03 2.24 10.43
C ASP A 140 8.34 2.79 9.03
N LEU A 141 7.34 3.08 8.19
CA LEU A 141 7.53 3.78 6.91
C LEU A 141 8.27 5.10 7.14
N ALA A 142 7.74 5.94 8.04
CA ALA A 142 8.37 7.20 8.38
C ALA A 142 9.75 7.01 9.03
N ARG A 143 9.87 6.05 9.96
CA ARG A 143 11.13 5.76 10.65
C ARG A 143 12.24 5.37 9.68
N LEU A 144 11.98 4.41 8.78
CA LEU A 144 12.97 3.96 7.79
C LEU A 144 13.43 5.08 6.86
N ALA A 145 12.50 5.90 6.37
CA ALA A 145 12.82 7.04 5.51
C ALA A 145 13.64 8.10 6.25
N LEU A 146 13.30 8.36 7.52
CA LEU A 146 14.00 9.36 8.35
C LEU A 146 15.36 8.86 8.86
N GLU A 147 15.50 7.55 9.14
CA GLU A 147 16.81 6.95 9.43
C GLU A 147 17.75 7.09 8.23
N ALA A 148 17.27 6.87 7.00
CA ALA A 148 18.05 7.14 5.80
C ALA A 148 18.39 8.62 5.65
N ALA A 149 17.49 9.54 5.99
CA ALA A 149 17.77 10.97 5.97
C ALA A 149 18.88 11.35 6.97
N LEU A 150 18.85 10.77 8.17
CA LEU A 150 19.89 10.99 9.19
C LEU A 150 21.22 10.35 8.80
N GLU A 151 21.22 9.19 8.15
CA GLU A 151 22.44 8.54 7.67
C GLU A 151 23.12 9.38 6.59
N ASP A 152 22.36 9.92 5.64
CA ASP A 152 22.89 10.68 4.51
C ASP A 152 23.31 12.12 4.89
N ASN A 153 22.60 12.77 5.84
CA ASN A 153 22.76 14.21 6.12
C ASN A 153 23.25 14.50 7.55
N GLY A 154 23.41 13.49 8.40
CA GLY A 154 23.69 13.68 9.82
C GLY A 154 22.45 14.16 10.59
N ASN A 155 22.66 14.66 11.81
CA ASN A 155 21.59 15.06 12.72
C ASN A 155 21.35 16.58 12.78
N GLU A 156 21.97 17.34 11.85
CA GLU A 156 21.86 18.81 11.74
C GLU A 156 21.54 19.18 10.28
N PHE A 157 20.30 19.53 9.98
CA PHE A 157 19.87 19.97 8.66
C PHE A 157 18.65 20.90 8.71
N VAL A 158 18.42 21.64 7.63
CA VAL A 158 17.24 22.49 7.45
C VAL A 158 16.19 21.72 6.68
N ALA A 159 15.03 21.52 7.28
CA ALA A 159 13.98 20.66 6.76
C ALA A 159 12.74 21.43 6.28
N GLY A 160 12.18 20.96 5.17
CA GLY A 160 10.78 21.15 4.81
C GLY A 160 10.00 19.86 4.99
N TYR A 161 8.75 19.96 5.40
CA TYR A 161 7.90 18.83 5.68
C TYR A 161 6.56 18.93 4.94
N VAL A 162 6.13 17.84 4.30
CA VAL A 162 4.83 17.79 3.62
C VAL A 162 3.85 16.98 4.45
N TYR A 163 2.77 17.63 4.91
CA TYR A 163 1.80 17.02 5.80
C TYR A 163 0.39 17.55 5.57
N VAL A 164 -0.60 16.67 5.70
CA VAL A 164 -2.02 16.99 5.71
C VAL A 164 -2.66 16.28 6.90
N PRO A 165 -3.17 17.02 7.90
CA PRO A 165 -3.74 16.43 9.10
C PRO A 165 -5.10 15.76 8.85
N GLY A 166 -5.46 14.80 9.73
CA GLY A 166 -6.75 14.12 9.73
C GLY A 166 -6.85 12.92 8.81
N ILE A 167 -5.75 12.53 8.19
CA ILE A 167 -5.61 11.29 7.42
C ILE A 167 -4.75 10.32 8.24
N ALA A 168 -5.34 9.25 8.74
CA ALA A 168 -4.72 8.37 9.74
C ALA A 168 -3.28 7.93 9.41
N PRO A 169 -2.92 7.45 8.21
CA PRO A 169 -1.54 7.13 7.88
C PRO A 169 -0.60 8.33 7.95
N LEU A 170 -1.01 9.51 7.50
CA LEU A 170 -0.19 10.72 7.57
C LEU A 170 0.00 11.18 9.01
N ASP A 171 -1.05 11.10 9.85
CA ASP A 171 -0.98 11.44 11.26
C ASP A 171 -0.03 10.51 12.02
N ARG A 172 -0.04 9.19 11.73
CA ARG A 172 0.92 8.22 12.31
C ARG A 172 2.35 8.45 11.85
N ARG A 173 2.55 8.86 10.58
CA ARG A 173 3.87 9.24 10.03
C ARG A 173 4.37 10.55 10.66
N ASP A 174 3.46 11.51 10.95
CA ASP A 174 3.78 12.75 11.66
C ASP A 174 4.23 12.49 13.10
N GLU A 175 3.60 11.60 13.83
CA GLU A 175 4.05 11.21 15.19
C GLU A 175 5.53 10.78 15.18
N THR A 176 5.95 10.04 14.16
CA THR A 176 7.35 9.62 13.99
C THR A 176 8.24 10.81 13.66
N TRP A 177 7.83 11.71 12.76
CA TRP A 177 8.57 12.92 12.43
C TRP A 177 8.79 13.80 13.66
N VAL A 178 7.75 14.02 14.44
CA VAL A 178 7.84 14.78 15.72
C VAL A 178 8.83 14.11 16.68
N GLY A 179 8.76 12.79 16.83
CA GLY A 179 9.70 12.03 17.67
C GLY A 179 11.15 12.13 17.20
N VAL A 180 11.40 12.03 15.91
CA VAL A 180 12.75 12.16 15.31
C VAL A 180 13.31 13.57 15.54
N LYS A 181 12.54 14.62 15.35
CA LYS A 181 12.97 15.99 15.65
C LYS A 181 13.28 16.19 17.14
N ALA A 182 12.47 15.64 18.02
CA ALA A 182 12.71 15.72 19.45
C ALA A 182 14.02 15.02 19.88
N ALA A 183 14.36 13.92 19.22
CA ALA A 183 15.61 13.19 19.46
C ALA A 183 16.83 13.84 18.79
N ASN A 184 16.64 14.69 17.77
CA ASN A 184 17.69 15.35 17.00
C ASN A 184 17.45 16.87 16.94
N PRO A 185 17.80 17.63 18.00
CA PRO A 185 17.51 19.06 18.08
C PRO A 185 18.21 19.94 17.03
N GLY A 186 19.17 19.39 16.29
CA GLY A 186 19.82 20.04 15.15
C GLY A 186 18.96 20.08 13.88
N ILE A 187 17.85 19.33 13.84
CA ILE A 187 16.89 19.40 12.74
C ILE A 187 16.06 20.67 12.88
N ASN A 188 16.23 21.59 11.94
CA ASN A 188 15.50 22.86 11.90
C ASN A 188 14.39 22.80 10.84
N GLU A 189 13.17 22.47 11.24
CA GLU A 189 12.00 22.56 10.36
C GLU A 189 11.59 24.01 10.13
N VAL A 190 11.73 24.48 8.89
CA VAL A 190 11.44 25.87 8.51
C VAL A 190 10.12 26.02 7.75
N ALA A 191 9.55 24.92 7.27
CA ALA A 191 8.28 24.94 6.56
C ALA A 191 7.54 23.60 6.71
N MET A 192 6.22 23.69 6.92
CA MET A 192 5.27 22.59 6.83
C MET A 192 4.15 23.00 5.86
N PHE A 193 3.83 22.14 4.90
CA PHE A 193 2.79 22.39 3.87
C PHE A 193 2.26 21.07 3.33
N GLY A 194 1.21 21.11 2.54
CA GLY A 194 0.65 19.92 1.88
C GLY A 194 -0.79 20.13 1.46
N THR A 195 -1.26 19.31 0.56
CA THR A 195 -2.65 19.27 0.09
C THR A 195 -2.96 17.92 -0.54
N LEU A 196 -4.23 17.52 -0.52
CA LEU A 196 -4.77 16.37 -1.25
C LEU A 196 -5.61 16.79 -2.47
N ASP A 197 -5.51 18.06 -2.89
CA ASP A 197 -6.20 18.56 -4.07
C ASP A 197 -5.66 17.92 -5.34
N ASN A 198 -6.53 17.31 -6.13
CA ASN A 198 -6.15 16.62 -7.35
C ASN A 198 -5.86 17.58 -8.52
N PRO A 199 -4.81 17.33 -9.34
CA PRO A 199 -3.77 16.30 -9.20
C PRO A 199 -2.79 16.61 -8.06
N ILE A 200 -2.66 15.71 -7.10
CA ILE A 200 -1.93 15.94 -5.83
C ILE A 200 -0.50 16.40 -6.07
N ALA A 201 0.28 15.67 -6.89
CA ALA A 201 1.67 16.01 -7.18
C ALA A 201 1.81 17.45 -7.73
N ASN A 202 0.94 17.88 -8.63
CA ASN A 202 0.97 19.24 -9.18
C ASN A 202 0.64 20.30 -8.12
N SER A 203 -0.35 20.01 -7.28
CA SER A 203 -0.80 20.92 -6.23
C SER A 203 0.29 21.09 -5.15
N VAL A 204 0.95 19.99 -4.77
CA VAL A 204 2.11 20.02 -3.86
C VAL A 204 3.30 20.72 -4.51
N ALA A 205 3.58 20.51 -5.80
CA ALA A 205 4.66 21.22 -6.50
C ALA A 205 4.46 22.76 -6.46
N ASN A 206 3.22 23.22 -6.63
CA ASN A 206 2.91 24.65 -6.51
C ASN A 206 3.24 25.23 -5.14
N GLN A 207 2.92 24.50 -4.06
CA GLN A 207 3.26 24.90 -2.70
C GLN A 207 4.78 24.80 -2.45
N ALA A 208 5.42 23.71 -2.91
CA ALA A 208 6.85 23.48 -2.73
C ALA A 208 7.70 24.57 -3.40
N ARG A 209 7.32 25.09 -4.59
CA ARG A 209 7.99 26.23 -5.24
C ARG A 209 8.01 27.45 -4.34
N ALA A 210 6.89 27.78 -3.71
CA ALA A 210 6.80 28.93 -2.81
C ALA A 210 7.67 28.70 -1.55
N VAL A 211 7.64 27.49 -0.99
CA VAL A 211 8.43 27.11 0.19
C VAL A 211 9.93 27.20 -0.09
N LEU A 212 10.42 26.62 -1.20
CA LEU A 212 11.84 26.65 -1.60
C LEU A 212 12.31 28.08 -1.89
N SER A 213 11.47 28.90 -2.54
CA SER A 213 11.79 30.31 -2.77
C SER A 213 11.91 31.12 -1.48
N ALA A 214 11.05 30.84 -0.50
CA ALA A 214 11.09 31.52 0.80
C ALA A 214 12.21 31.01 1.73
N ASN A 215 12.65 29.76 1.54
CA ASN A 215 13.62 29.06 2.38
C ASN A 215 14.74 28.43 1.54
N PRO A 216 15.59 29.22 0.88
CA PRO A 216 16.61 28.71 -0.04
C PRO A 216 17.73 27.90 0.65
N ASN A 217 17.72 27.81 1.96
CA ASN A 217 18.64 27.01 2.77
C ASN A 217 18.13 25.62 3.15
N ILE A 218 16.95 25.21 2.69
CA ILE A 218 16.46 23.84 2.87
C ILE A 218 17.42 22.86 2.22
N THR A 219 17.76 21.78 2.95
CA THR A 219 18.63 20.70 2.49
C THR A 219 17.95 19.32 2.51
N VAL A 220 16.89 19.17 3.31
CA VAL A 220 16.12 17.92 3.40
C VAL A 220 14.63 18.21 3.24
N MET A 221 13.95 17.40 2.46
CA MET A 221 12.50 17.38 2.36
C MET A 221 11.97 16.01 2.80
N PHE A 222 11.14 15.98 3.83
CA PHE A 222 10.38 14.79 4.21
C PHE A 222 8.98 14.88 3.59
N ALA A 223 8.68 13.95 2.69
CA ALA A 223 7.45 13.91 1.92
C ALA A 223 6.82 12.51 2.06
N PRO A 224 6.12 12.22 3.18
CA PRO A 224 5.70 10.87 3.55
C PRO A 224 4.49 10.34 2.77
N TYR A 225 4.49 10.51 1.46
CA TYR A 225 3.56 9.97 0.47
C TYR A 225 4.18 10.18 -0.92
N ASP A 226 4.07 9.20 -1.84
CA ASP A 226 4.73 9.24 -3.15
C ASP A 226 4.29 10.45 -3.99
N GLU A 227 3.00 10.78 -4.03
CA GLU A 227 2.50 11.95 -4.75
C GLU A 227 3.03 13.26 -4.15
N PHE A 228 3.29 13.31 -2.84
CA PHE A 228 3.96 14.46 -2.21
C PHE A 228 5.41 14.56 -2.68
N ALA A 229 6.13 13.43 -2.69
CA ALA A 229 7.53 13.38 -3.12
C ALA A 229 7.68 13.75 -4.61
N LYS A 230 6.79 13.27 -5.48
CA LYS A 230 6.73 13.69 -6.90
C LYS A 230 6.61 15.22 -7.01
N GLY A 231 5.67 15.80 -6.25
CA GLY A 231 5.47 17.25 -6.26
C GLY A 231 6.68 18.03 -5.77
N VAL A 232 7.29 17.60 -4.67
CA VAL A 232 8.53 18.22 -4.14
C VAL A 232 9.65 18.10 -5.16
N LYS A 233 9.86 16.90 -5.77
CA LYS A 233 10.91 16.70 -6.78
C LYS A 233 10.75 17.63 -7.96
N ILE A 234 9.53 17.78 -8.51
CA ILE A 234 9.26 18.72 -9.60
C ILE A 234 9.72 20.13 -9.21
N ALA A 235 9.37 20.61 -8.01
CA ALA A 235 9.74 21.94 -7.56
C ALA A 235 11.25 22.11 -7.32
N VAL A 236 11.92 21.08 -6.79
CA VAL A 236 13.38 21.07 -6.58
C VAL A 236 14.12 21.11 -7.92
N ASP A 237 13.68 20.32 -8.90
CA ASP A 237 14.28 20.29 -10.25
C ASP A 237 14.13 21.63 -10.95
N GLU A 238 12.95 22.23 -10.93
CA GLU A 238 12.67 23.55 -11.52
C GLU A 238 13.45 24.69 -10.84
N ALA A 239 13.68 24.57 -9.53
CA ALA A 239 14.49 25.52 -8.78
C ALA A 239 16.01 25.34 -9.01
N GLY A 240 16.44 24.27 -9.68
CA GLY A 240 17.87 23.94 -9.85
C GLY A 240 18.56 23.58 -8.54
N MET A 241 17.83 23.01 -7.56
CA MET A 241 18.31 22.69 -6.22
C MET A 241 18.60 21.18 -6.03
N THR A 242 18.73 20.41 -7.10
CA THR A 242 18.91 18.95 -7.06
C THR A 242 20.17 18.49 -6.33
N ASP A 243 21.22 19.29 -6.37
CA ASP A 243 22.49 19.02 -5.66
C ASP A 243 22.45 19.45 -4.17
N GLN A 244 21.44 20.24 -3.78
CA GLN A 244 21.31 20.80 -2.44
C GLN A 244 20.26 20.07 -1.59
N VAL A 245 19.13 19.71 -2.20
CA VAL A 245 17.97 19.14 -1.50
C VAL A 245 17.90 17.64 -1.68
N SER A 246 17.84 16.91 -0.58
CA SER A 246 17.55 15.47 -0.54
C SER A 246 16.12 15.21 -0.11
N ILE A 247 15.41 14.35 -0.85
CA ILE A 247 14.00 13.99 -0.60
C ILE A 247 13.93 12.56 -0.05
N TYR A 248 13.20 12.41 1.06
CA TYR A 248 12.89 11.14 1.70
C TYR A 248 11.38 11.00 1.82
N SER A 249 10.86 9.80 1.52
CA SER A 249 9.42 9.63 1.34
C SER A 249 8.88 8.30 1.85
N ALA A 250 7.57 8.13 1.70
CA ALA A 250 6.91 6.86 1.84
C ALA A 250 6.16 6.52 0.55
N ASP A 251 5.89 5.22 0.38
CA ASP A 251 5.23 4.61 -0.77
C ASP A 251 6.12 4.56 -2.03
N VAL A 252 5.75 3.71 -3.01
CA VAL A 252 6.50 3.55 -4.25
C VAL A 252 5.62 3.03 -5.39
N SER A 253 5.90 3.53 -6.58
CA SER A 253 5.35 3.08 -7.85
C SER A 253 6.44 2.91 -8.91
N THR A 254 6.09 2.38 -10.07
CA THR A 254 7.01 2.34 -11.23
C THR A 254 7.44 3.74 -11.66
N ALA A 255 6.54 4.73 -11.58
CA ALA A 255 6.86 6.12 -11.90
C ALA A 255 7.87 6.70 -10.92
N ASP A 256 7.73 6.40 -9.61
CA ASP A 256 8.66 6.86 -8.58
C ASP A 256 10.05 6.27 -8.75
N ILE A 257 10.12 4.96 -9.04
CA ILE A 257 11.39 4.29 -9.36
C ILE A 257 12.09 4.99 -10.53
N ALA A 258 11.35 5.34 -11.58
CA ALA A 258 11.91 6.07 -12.72
C ALA A 258 12.45 7.45 -12.29
N MET A 259 11.68 8.21 -11.51
CA MET A 259 12.08 9.53 -11.00
C MET A 259 13.26 9.46 -10.04
N MET A 260 13.33 8.46 -9.16
CA MET A 260 14.47 8.24 -8.26
C MET A 260 15.75 7.88 -9.04
N ARG A 261 15.63 7.18 -10.16
CA ARG A 261 16.77 6.74 -11.00
C ARG A 261 17.26 7.79 -12.00
N GLU A 262 16.58 8.91 -12.15
CA GLU A 262 17.07 10.00 -13.00
C GLU A 262 18.49 10.43 -12.59
N PRO A 263 19.39 10.69 -13.53
CA PRO A 263 20.73 11.18 -13.21
C PRO A 263 20.66 12.47 -12.37
N GLY A 264 21.30 12.47 -11.20
CA GLY A 264 21.27 13.61 -10.28
C GLY A 264 19.95 13.82 -9.53
N SER A 265 19.06 12.83 -9.50
CA SER A 265 17.80 12.97 -8.78
C SER A 265 18.00 13.29 -7.30
N SER A 266 17.23 14.28 -6.83
CA SER A 266 17.15 14.68 -5.43
C SER A 266 16.43 13.64 -4.54
N TRP A 267 15.65 12.73 -5.11
CA TRP A 267 14.89 11.72 -4.34
C TRP A 267 15.78 10.53 -3.99
N LYS A 268 16.25 10.50 -2.72
CA LYS A 268 17.31 9.60 -2.24
C LYS A 268 16.77 8.26 -1.74
N ALA A 269 15.66 8.29 -1.01
CA ALA A 269 15.07 7.08 -0.48
C ALA A 269 13.56 7.21 -0.30
N THR A 270 12.88 6.07 -0.33
CA THR A 270 11.51 5.88 0.10
C THR A 270 11.40 4.62 0.92
N ALA A 271 10.49 4.59 1.89
CA ALA A 271 10.10 3.35 2.54
C ALA A 271 8.71 2.95 2.03
N ALA A 272 8.51 1.68 1.69
CA ALA A 272 7.27 1.27 1.05
C ALA A 272 6.86 -0.15 1.39
N THR A 273 5.56 -0.39 1.35
CA THR A 273 4.96 -1.71 1.15
C THR A 273 4.58 -1.86 -0.32
N ASN A 274 4.32 -3.08 -0.76
CA ASN A 274 3.72 -3.29 -2.08
C ASN A 274 2.21 -3.03 -1.99
N PRO A 275 1.67 -1.99 -2.66
CA PRO A 275 0.26 -1.64 -2.53
C PRO A 275 -0.68 -2.76 -2.97
N ALA A 276 -0.32 -3.55 -4.00
CA ALA A 276 -1.11 -4.69 -4.42
C ALA A 276 -1.19 -5.76 -3.32
N VAL A 277 -0.07 -6.03 -2.63
CA VAL A 277 -0.04 -6.96 -1.49
C VAL A 277 -0.90 -6.45 -0.33
N VAL A 278 -0.91 -5.14 -0.05
CA VAL A 278 -1.80 -4.55 0.96
C VAL A 278 -3.27 -4.75 0.59
N GLY A 279 -3.62 -4.59 -0.68
CA GLY A 279 -4.96 -4.89 -1.20
C GLY A 279 -5.34 -6.35 -1.03
N GLU A 280 -4.44 -7.27 -1.37
CA GLU A 280 -4.61 -8.71 -1.14
C GLU A 280 -4.84 -9.02 0.35
N VAL A 281 -4.00 -8.45 1.25
CA VAL A 281 -4.12 -8.64 2.70
C VAL A 281 -5.45 -8.13 3.24
N SER A 282 -5.95 -7.01 2.72
CA SER A 282 -7.26 -6.48 3.12
C SER A 282 -8.40 -7.46 2.82
N VAL A 283 -8.38 -8.09 1.64
CA VAL A 283 -9.37 -9.13 1.27
C VAL A 283 -9.18 -10.39 2.10
N ARG A 284 -7.94 -10.83 2.30
CA ARG A 284 -7.62 -12.02 3.12
C ARG A 284 -8.11 -11.84 4.56
N THR A 285 -7.86 -10.67 5.15
CA THR A 285 -8.32 -10.33 6.50
C THR A 285 -9.86 -10.40 6.60
N LEU A 286 -10.57 -9.84 5.62
CA LEU A 286 -12.02 -9.93 5.57
C LEU A 286 -12.52 -11.37 5.38
N ALA A 287 -11.85 -12.15 4.54
CA ALA A 287 -12.20 -13.55 4.30
C ALA A 287 -12.03 -14.41 5.57
N MET A 288 -10.98 -14.19 6.36
CA MET A 288 -10.83 -14.84 7.68
C MET A 288 -12.00 -14.53 8.60
N LEU A 289 -12.41 -13.26 8.70
CA LEU A 289 -13.60 -12.89 9.48
C LEU A 289 -14.88 -13.57 9.01
N LEU A 290 -15.07 -13.69 7.70
CA LEU A 290 -16.22 -14.36 7.10
C LEU A 290 -16.20 -15.88 7.36
N ALA A 291 -15.02 -16.49 7.39
CA ALA A 291 -14.82 -17.89 7.76
C ALA A 291 -14.95 -18.14 9.26
N GLY A 292 -15.14 -17.08 10.08
CA GLY A 292 -15.23 -17.19 11.54
C GLY A 292 -13.87 -17.28 12.24
N GLU A 293 -12.78 -16.98 11.55
CA GLU A 293 -11.43 -16.91 12.09
C GLU A 293 -11.12 -15.50 12.62
N ASP A 294 -10.20 -15.41 13.58
CA ASP A 294 -9.74 -14.14 14.15
C ASP A 294 -8.41 -13.72 13.50
N PRO A 295 -8.38 -12.68 12.64
CA PRO A 295 -7.13 -12.17 12.06
C PRO A 295 -6.32 -11.31 13.05
N GLY A 296 -6.84 -11.05 14.26
CA GLY A 296 -6.31 -10.08 15.20
C GLY A 296 -6.84 -8.66 14.97
N ALA A 297 -6.64 -7.79 15.95
CA ALA A 297 -7.12 -6.41 15.89
C ALA A 297 -6.29 -5.52 14.93
N SER A 298 -5.02 -5.85 14.71
CA SER A 298 -4.11 -5.13 13.83
C SER A 298 -3.37 -6.12 12.92
N VAL A 299 -3.46 -5.90 11.62
CA VAL A 299 -2.86 -6.71 10.55
C VAL A 299 -1.89 -5.82 9.80
N ILE A 300 -0.59 -6.01 10.06
CA ILE A 300 0.46 -5.10 9.58
C ILE A 300 1.20 -5.72 8.41
N VAL A 301 1.27 -4.99 7.29
CA VAL A 301 2.16 -5.30 6.17
C VAL A 301 3.48 -4.56 6.38
N PRO A 302 4.60 -5.27 6.59
CA PRO A 302 5.86 -4.63 6.93
C PRO A 302 6.46 -3.88 5.74
N PRO A 303 7.00 -2.67 5.95
CA PRO A 303 7.64 -1.90 4.88
C PRO A 303 9.09 -2.30 4.63
N THR A 304 9.60 -1.91 3.47
CA THR A 304 10.98 -2.05 3.05
C THR A 304 11.56 -0.69 2.68
N LEU A 305 12.78 -0.39 3.12
CA LEU A 305 13.52 0.79 2.65
C LEU A 305 14.04 0.53 1.23
N ILE A 306 13.79 1.48 0.34
CA ILE A 306 14.19 1.47 -1.06
C ILE A 306 15.01 2.72 -1.32
N THR A 307 16.31 2.57 -1.57
CA THR A 307 17.20 3.70 -1.83
C THR A 307 17.48 3.85 -3.32
N GLN A 308 17.78 5.08 -3.75
CA GLN A 308 18.25 5.37 -5.10
C GLN A 308 19.50 4.54 -5.45
N ALA A 309 20.42 4.38 -4.50
CA ALA A 309 21.63 3.57 -4.65
C ALA A 309 21.28 2.10 -4.95
N MET A 310 20.39 1.50 -4.16
CA MET A 310 19.90 0.13 -4.37
C MET A 310 19.25 -0.05 -5.74
N LEU A 311 18.36 0.87 -6.14
CA LEU A 311 17.68 0.82 -7.44
C LEU A 311 18.67 0.84 -8.61
N ASN A 312 19.72 1.62 -8.49
CA ASN A 312 20.76 1.73 -9.53
C ASN A 312 21.71 0.52 -9.54
N GLU A 313 22.14 0.06 -8.36
CA GLU A 313 23.05 -1.09 -8.22
C GLU A 313 22.41 -2.39 -8.74
N LEU A 314 21.13 -2.62 -8.41
CA LEU A 314 20.37 -3.80 -8.81
C LEU A 314 19.70 -3.66 -10.18
N ASP A 315 19.84 -2.50 -10.85
CA ASP A 315 19.20 -2.12 -12.12
C ASP A 315 17.67 -2.31 -12.11
N ILE A 316 17.01 -1.93 -11.01
CA ILE A 316 15.56 -2.04 -10.82
C ILE A 316 14.86 -0.86 -11.49
N LYS A 317 13.94 -1.10 -12.42
CA LYS A 317 13.27 -0.09 -13.25
C LYS A 317 11.77 0.05 -13.01
N ASN A 318 11.17 -0.94 -12.35
CA ASN A 318 9.73 -1.01 -12.13
C ASN A 318 9.39 -1.88 -10.91
N MET A 319 8.11 -1.90 -10.54
CA MET A 319 7.60 -2.64 -9.38
C MET A 319 7.77 -4.16 -9.52
N GLU A 320 7.69 -4.71 -10.73
CA GLU A 320 7.88 -6.14 -10.99
C GLU A 320 9.34 -6.55 -10.70
N GLU A 321 10.31 -5.79 -11.24
CA GLU A 321 11.73 -6.01 -10.99
C GLU A 321 12.08 -5.80 -9.51
N LEU A 322 11.44 -4.80 -8.84
CA LEU A 322 11.61 -4.57 -7.41
C LEU A 322 11.17 -5.80 -6.61
N GLY A 323 9.99 -6.34 -6.89
CA GLY A 323 9.49 -7.55 -6.25
C GLY A 323 10.36 -8.78 -6.53
N ALA A 324 10.87 -8.93 -7.76
CA ALA A 324 11.77 -10.02 -8.11
C ALA A 324 13.11 -9.97 -7.37
N LYS A 325 13.62 -8.77 -7.06
CA LYS A 325 14.87 -8.55 -6.31
C LYS A 325 14.67 -8.54 -4.79
N LEU A 326 13.50 -8.15 -4.33
CA LEU A 326 13.14 -8.06 -2.92
C LEU A 326 11.91 -8.94 -2.62
N PRO A 327 12.07 -10.26 -2.43
CA PRO A 327 10.93 -11.16 -2.22
C PRO A 327 10.02 -10.77 -1.05
N ALA A 328 10.58 -10.24 0.04
CA ALA A 328 9.81 -9.77 1.19
C ALA A 328 8.87 -8.59 0.84
N PHE A 329 9.24 -7.76 -0.15
CA PHE A 329 8.40 -6.71 -0.68
C PHE A 329 7.28 -7.25 -1.59
N ALA A 330 7.58 -8.32 -2.35
CA ALA A 330 6.62 -8.94 -3.27
C ALA A 330 5.55 -9.78 -2.55
N HIS A 331 5.85 -10.25 -1.33
CA HIS A 331 5.02 -11.21 -0.62
C HIS A 331 4.96 -10.85 0.87
N ALA A 332 3.75 -10.69 1.39
CA ALA A 332 3.54 -10.68 2.83
C ALA A 332 2.82 -11.97 3.22
N ASP A 333 3.46 -12.77 4.07
CA ASP A 333 2.86 -13.94 4.72
C ASP A 333 1.96 -13.48 5.89
N VAL A 334 1.03 -12.57 5.55
CA VAL A 334 0.11 -11.93 6.50
C VAL A 334 -1.31 -12.31 6.12
N ALA A 335 -2.11 -12.73 7.09
CA ALA A 335 -3.48 -13.18 6.90
C ALA A 335 -3.60 -14.28 5.82
N THR A 336 -2.74 -15.30 5.90
CA THR A 336 -2.66 -16.40 4.93
C THR A 336 -2.95 -17.75 5.60
N PRO A 337 -4.19 -18.06 5.99
CA PRO A 337 -4.55 -19.39 6.48
C PRO A 337 -4.34 -20.44 5.38
N GLU A 338 -4.07 -21.69 5.77
CA GLU A 338 -3.72 -22.77 4.82
C GLU A 338 -4.77 -23.03 3.73
N TRP A 339 -6.04 -22.73 4.02
CA TRP A 339 -7.13 -22.94 3.06
C TRP A 339 -7.25 -21.85 2.00
N MET A 340 -6.57 -20.69 2.18
CA MET A 340 -6.77 -19.52 1.32
C MET A 340 -5.93 -19.58 0.04
N PRO A 341 -6.55 -19.64 -1.15
CA PRO A 341 -5.82 -19.52 -2.39
C PRO A 341 -5.25 -18.11 -2.53
N LEU A 342 -3.97 -18.03 -2.91
CA LEU A 342 -3.31 -16.78 -3.21
C LEU A 342 -3.38 -16.49 -4.72
N PRO A 343 -3.38 -15.21 -5.14
CA PRO A 343 -3.38 -14.84 -6.55
C PRO A 343 -2.21 -15.45 -7.31
N ALA A 344 -2.46 -15.87 -8.55
CA ALA A 344 -1.38 -16.26 -9.46
C ALA A 344 -0.49 -15.04 -9.76
N ARG A 345 0.80 -15.26 -9.81
CA ARG A 345 1.83 -14.22 -10.01
C ARG A 345 2.44 -14.31 -11.37
#